data_4e8f9035eea652bb7b8eb305d2f78756
#
_entry.id   4e8f9035eea652bb7b8eb305d2f78756
#
_cell.length_a   1.000
_cell.length_b   1.000
_cell.length_c   1.000
_cell.angle_alpha   90.00
_cell.angle_beta   90.00
_cell.angle_gamma   90.00
#
_symmetry.space_group_name_H-M   'P 1'
#
loop_
_entity.id
_entity.type
_entity.pdbx_description
1 polymer ?
#
loop_
_entity_poly.entity_id
_entity_poly.type
_entity_poly.pdbx_seq_one_letter_code
_entity_poly.pdbx_strand_id
1 'polypeptide(L)'
;WGYLLLDALALLAVRAGFRAEFVDTILGANAHVTVYSGGEIDADGQLIRGFATPDVMAADIGKVPGVTRAAPLIRGKLMVSDGEDTTGAEVYGLLPEDFASIPRVGTGSDAIGDIARFPDGIALGSGIARELGVTIGDRVRLIAPGGVKTAMGSTPRVNAYEVVYIFSAGRYDIDTTRIYMPFIEAQSFFNKEGRADEIEVMVETPDEIEGYSLPILNAAGPSAQLWTWKDSSGSFLRALDIEDNVMFVILSVLVLIAAMNIVSG
;
A
#
# COMPACT_ATOMS: atom_id res chain seq x y z
N TRP A 1 28.11 27.23 25.52
CA TRP A 1 27.57 25.91 25.93
C TRP A 1 26.07 25.80 25.65
N GLY A 2 25.26 26.84 25.92
CA GLY A 2 23.84 26.84 25.61
C GLY A 2 23.54 26.59 24.13
N TYR A 3 24.36 27.09 23.23
CA TYR A 3 24.17 26.93 21.78
C TYR A 3 24.36 25.47 21.32
N LEU A 4 25.36 24.74 21.85
CA LEU A 4 25.59 23.33 21.52
C LEU A 4 24.43 22.42 21.97
N LEU A 5 23.82 22.73 23.12
CA LEU A 5 22.65 22.01 23.60
C LEU A 5 21.40 22.34 22.78
N LEU A 6 21.25 23.60 22.38
CA LEU A 6 20.17 24.02 21.47
C LEU A 6 20.29 23.41 20.10
N ASP A 7 21.50 23.35 19.53
CA ASP A 7 21.75 22.71 18.24
C ASP A 7 21.47 21.21 18.28
N ALA A 8 21.87 20.51 19.37
CA ALA A 8 21.57 19.10 19.56
C ALA A 8 20.05 18.82 19.69
N LEU A 9 19.33 19.66 20.45
CA LEU A 9 17.87 19.57 20.59
C LEU A 9 17.15 19.87 19.27
N ALA A 10 17.62 20.88 18.52
CA ALA A 10 17.07 21.20 17.20
C ALA A 10 17.25 20.06 16.22
N LEU A 11 18.44 19.43 16.19
CA LEU A 11 18.74 18.29 15.35
C LEU A 11 17.84 17.09 15.68
N LEU A 12 17.64 16.79 16.97
CA LEU A 12 16.75 15.72 17.43
C LEU A 12 15.27 15.99 17.05
N ALA A 13 14.81 17.25 17.14
CA ALA A 13 13.46 17.64 16.78
C ALA A 13 13.22 17.53 15.27
N VAL A 14 14.15 18.01 14.44
CA VAL A 14 14.10 17.90 12.97
C VAL A 14 14.06 16.43 12.55
N ARG A 15 14.85 15.61 13.19
CA ARG A 15 14.93 14.17 12.92
C ARG A 15 13.62 13.45 13.29
N ALA A 16 13.08 13.73 14.48
CA ALA A 16 11.80 13.14 14.90
C ALA A 16 10.66 13.53 13.94
N GLY A 17 10.65 14.79 13.48
CA GLY A 17 9.73 15.27 12.47
C GLY A 17 9.88 14.56 11.12
N PHE A 18 11.13 14.39 10.65
CA PHE A 18 11.41 13.69 9.39
C PHE A 18 10.98 12.21 9.45
N ARG A 19 11.26 11.52 10.55
CA ARG A 19 10.84 10.12 10.74
C ARG A 19 9.31 10.00 10.73
N ALA A 20 8.61 10.88 11.43
CA ALA A 20 7.14 10.89 11.48
C ALA A 20 6.54 11.13 10.09
N GLU A 21 7.02 12.13 9.36
CA GLU A 21 6.58 12.44 7.99
C GLU A 21 6.88 11.29 7.01
N PHE A 22 8.02 10.64 7.17
CA PHE A 22 8.40 9.51 6.34
C PHE A 22 7.49 8.30 6.58
N VAL A 23 7.23 7.96 7.85
CA VAL A 23 6.30 6.88 8.21
C VAL A 23 4.89 7.19 7.69
N ASP A 24 4.40 8.41 7.86
CA ASP A 24 3.11 8.85 7.34
C ASP A 24 3.04 8.75 5.81
N THR A 25 4.12 9.10 5.12
CA THR A 25 4.21 8.97 3.65
C THR A 25 4.16 7.51 3.19
N ILE A 26 4.83 6.60 3.91
CA ILE A 26 4.79 5.16 3.60
C ILE A 26 3.41 4.58 3.86
N LEU A 27 2.82 4.91 5.00
CA LEU A 27 1.55 4.33 5.45
C LEU A 27 0.33 4.98 4.82
N GLY A 28 0.45 6.23 4.36
CA GLY A 28 -0.68 7.01 3.87
C GLY A 28 -1.36 6.46 2.60
N ALA A 29 -0.71 5.56 1.87
CA ALA A 29 -1.25 4.94 0.65
C ALA A 29 -1.08 3.41 0.60
N ASN A 30 -0.57 2.80 1.68
CA ASN A 30 -0.36 1.35 1.76
C ASN A 30 -1.03 0.78 3.01
N ALA A 31 -1.42 -0.50 2.93
CA ALA A 31 -1.88 -1.24 4.10
C ALA A 31 -0.75 -1.39 5.15
N HIS A 32 -1.14 -1.42 6.42
CA HIS A 32 -0.20 -1.69 7.52
C HIS A 32 0.19 -3.16 7.58
N VAL A 33 -0.76 -4.05 7.25
CA VAL A 33 -0.57 -5.49 7.09
C VAL A 33 -1.27 -5.93 5.82
N THR A 34 -0.61 -6.78 5.07
CA THR A 34 -1.21 -7.55 3.97
C THR A 34 -1.29 -9.00 4.38
N VAL A 35 -2.49 -9.55 4.39
CA VAL A 35 -2.75 -10.98 4.60
C VAL A 35 -2.90 -11.63 3.23
N TYR A 36 -2.11 -12.64 2.94
CA TYR A 36 -2.17 -13.37 1.67
C TYR A 36 -2.26 -14.87 1.90
N SER A 37 -2.83 -15.58 0.93
CA SER A 37 -2.93 -17.04 1.00
C SER A 37 -1.62 -17.70 0.56
N GLY A 38 -1.15 -18.66 1.34
CA GLY A 38 -0.06 -19.56 0.95
C GLY A 38 -0.39 -20.44 -0.27
N GLY A 39 -1.66 -20.47 -0.66
CA GLY A 39 -2.22 -21.30 -1.73
C GLY A 39 -2.83 -22.59 -1.20
N GLU A 40 -3.90 -23.02 -1.85
CA GLU A 40 -4.56 -24.30 -1.64
C GLU A 40 -4.45 -25.13 -2.92
N ILE A 41 -4.28 -26.44 -2.77
CA ILE A 41 -4.33 -27.36 -3.91
C ILE A 41 -5.79 -27.80 -4.06
N ASP A 42 -6.40 -27.51 -5.22
CA ASP A 42 -7.76 -27.95 -5.50
C ASP A 42 -7.85 -29.47 -5.79
N ALA A 43 -9.09 -29.93 -6.04
CA ALA A 43 -9.35 -31.34 -6.33
C ALA A 43 -8.66 -31.83 -7.62
N ASP A 44 -8.30 -30.91 -8.52
CA ASP A 44 -7.62 -31.19 -9.80
C ASP A 44 -6.08 -31.05 -9.69
N GLY A 45 -5.56 -30.81 -8.47
CA GLY A 45 -4.13 -30.69 -8.20
C GLY A 45 -3.53 -29.34 -8.60
N GLN A 46 -4.35 -28.32 -8.87
CA GLN A 46 -3.89 -26.98 -9.21
C GLN A 46 -3.73 -26.13 -7.96
N LEU A 47 -2.64 -25.37 -7.89
CA LEU A 47 -2.41 -24.41 -6.83
C LEU A 47 -3.30 -23.17 -7.06
N ILE A 48 -4.33 -23.02 -6.25
CA ILE A 48 -5.18 -21.84 -6.21
C ILE A 48 -4.65 -20.90 -5.12
N ARG A 49 -4.32 -19.68 -5.53
CA ARG A 49 -3.94 -18.61 -4.62
C ARG A 49 -5.15 -17.71 -4.33
N GLY A 50 -5.13 -17.04 -3.17
CA GLY A 50 -6.19 -16.16 -2.73
C GLY A 50 -7.24 -16.87 -1.86
N PHE A 51 -8.18 -16.08 -1.35
CA PHE A 51 -9.19 -16.49 -0.38
C PHE A 51 -10.54 -16.71 -1.05
N ALA A 52 -11.21 -17.82 -0.77
CA ALA A 52 -12.51 -18.18 -1.34
C ALA A 52 -13.70 -17.47 -0.66
N THR A 53 -13.52 -16.98 0.56
CA THR A 53 -14.54 -16.25 1.36
C THR A 53 -13.95 -14.96 1.91
N PRO A 54 -13.53 -14.02 1.03
CA PRO A 54 -12.78 -12.85 1.45
C PRO A 54 -13.57 -11.94 2.40
N ASP A 55 -14.88 -11.82 2.22
CA ASP A 55 -15.73 -10.97 3.05
C ASP A 55 -15.82 -11.49 4.50
N VAL A 56 -15.95 -12.82 4.67
CA VAL A 56 -15.99 -13.45 6.01
C VAL A 56 -14.65 -13.25 6.70
N MET A 57 -13.56 -13.49 5.99
CA MET A 57 -12.21 -13.32 6.54
C MET A 57 -11.93 -11.86 6.92
N ALA A 58 -12.27 -10.91 6.06
CA ALA A 58 -12.13 -9.49 6.36
C ALA A 58 -12.96 -9.10 7.60
N ALA A 59 -14.20 -9.62 7.70
CA ALA A 59 -15.04 -9.39 8.87
C ALA A 59 -14.46 -9.98 10.16
N ASP A 60 -13.84 -11.16 10.10
CA ASP A 60 -13.23 -11.80 11.28
C ASP A 60 -11.94 -11.07 11.69
N ILE A 61 -11.11 -10.65 10.75
CA ILE A 61 -9.93 -9.81 11.00
C ILE A 61 -10.36 -8.45 11.57
N GLY A 62 -11.43 -7.86 11.06
CA GLY A 62 -11.98 -6.59 11.54
C GLY A 62 -12.45 -6.60 13.00
N LYS A 63 -12.68 -7.78 13.60
CA LYS A 63 -13.01 -7.93 15.03
C LYS A 63 -11.79 -7.91 15.95
N VAL A 64 -10.58 -7.98 15.40
CA VAL A 64 -9.35 -7.93 16.20
C VAL A 64 -9.21 -6.53 16.80
N PRO A 65 -9.02 -6.41 18.13
CA PRO A 65 -8.89 -5.12 18.78
C PRO A 65 -7.78 -4.27 18.18
N GLY A 66 -8.09 -3.00 17.87
CA GLY A 66 -7.17 -2.05 17.26
C GLY A 66 -7.03 -2.16 15.73
N VAL A 67 -7.75 -3.08 15.07
CA VAL A 67 -7.92 -3.07 13.62
C VAL A 67 -8.97 -2.02 13.26
N THR A 68 -8.61 -1.08 12.40
CA THR A 68 -9.50 0.00 11.94
C THR A 68 -10.16 -0.31 10.59
N ARG A 69 -9.50 -1.12 9.75
CA ARG A 69 -10.02 -1.57 8.46
C ARG A 69 -9.43 -2.94 8.12
N ALA A 70 -10.26 -3.82 7.59
CA ALA A 70 -9.84 -5.05 6.91
C ALA A 70 -10.63 -5.15 5.60
N ALA A 71 -9.96 -5.07 4.47
CA ALA A 71 -10.55 -4.95 3.15
C ALA A 71 -10.03 -6.02 2.19
N PRO A 72 -10.91 -6.77 1.51
CA PRO A 72 -10.48 -7.69 0.48
C PRO A 72 -9.93 -6.95 -0.73
N LEU A 73 -8.86 -7.46 -1.33
CA LEU A 73 -8.16 -6.87 -2.44
C LEU A 73 -7.97 -7.87 -3.58
N ILE A 74 -8.29 -7.42 -4.79
CA ILE A 74 -7.81 -8.04 -6.04
C ILE A 74 -6.58 -7.28 -6.50
N ARG A 75 -5.52 -8.01 -6.80
CA ARG A 75 -4.27 -7.42 -7.30
C ARG A 75 -3.90 -8.02 -8.64
N GLY A 76 -3.52 -7.18 -9.59
CA GLY A 76 -3.10 -7.65 -10.90
C GLY A 76 -2.20 -6.66 -11.62
N LYS A 77 -1.26 -7.19 -12.39
CA LYS A 77 -0.38 -6.39 -13.26
C LYS A 77 -0.91 -6.41 -14.68
N LEU A 78 -0.91 -5.26 -15.32
CA LEU A 78 -1.41 -5.07 -16.67
C LEU A 78 -0.71 -3.89 -17.37
N MET A 79 -1.08 -3.66 -18.61
CA MET A 79 -0.71 -2.46 -19.36
C MET A 79 -1.95 -1.58 -19.48
N VAL A 80 -1.76 -0.28 -19.39
CA VAL A 80 -2.79 0.73 -19.63
C VAL A 80 -2.40 1.56 -20.86
N SER A 81 -3.37 1.81 -21.74
CA SER A 81 -3.15 2.55 -22.97
C SER A 81 -4.31 3.49 -23.28
N ASP A 82 -4.00 4.70 -23.76
CA ASP A 82 -4.97 5.63 -24.31
C ASP A 82 -5.25 5.37 -25.81
N GLY A 83 -4.41 4.54 -26.45
CA GLY A 83 -4.45 4.18 -27.87
C GLY A 83 -3.21 4.60 -28.66
N GLU A 84 -2.48 5.60 -28.20
CA GLU A 84 -1.19 6.04 -28.75
C GLU A 84 -0.05 5.59 -27.85
N ASP A 85 -0.13 5.93 -26.56
CA ASP A 85 0.85 5.57 -25.55
C ASP A 85 0.40 4.38 -24.70
N THR A 86 1.37 3.70 -24.08
CA THR A 86 1.12 2.53 -23.22
C THR A 86 2.14 2.47 -22.09
N THR A 87 1.67 2.30 -20.87
CA THR A 87 2.53 2.12 -19.70
C THR A 87 2.11 0.92 -18.86
N GLY A 88 3.04 0.39 -18.07
CA GLY A 88 2.76 -0.70 -17.13
C GLY A 88 2.09 -0.20 -15.87
N ALA A 89 1.07 -0.92 -15.39
CA ALA A 89 0.38 -0.57 -14.17
C ALA A 89 0.04 -1.80 -13.31
N GLU A 90 -0.23 -1.54 -12.04
CA GLU A 90 -0.74 -2.50 -11.08
C GLU A 90 -2.14 -2.06 -10.62
N VAL A 91 -3.12 -2.94 -10.83
CA VAL A 91 -4.51 -2.70 -10.42
C VAL A 91 -4.72 -3.20 -9.00
N TYR A 92 -5.44 -2.39 -8.22
CA TYR A 92 -5.96 -2.65 -6.90
C TYR A 92 -7.48 -2.59 -6.96
N GLY A 93 -8.13 -3.76 -6.91
CA GLY A 93 -9.58 -3.90 -6.86
C GLY A 93 -10.07 -3.82 -5.43
N LEU A 94 -10.80 -2.76 -5.07
CA LEU A 94 -11.30 -2.49 -3.72
C LEU A 94 -12.80 -2.16 -3.76
N LEU A 95 -13.47 -2.38 -2.63
CA LEU A 95 -14.81 -1.85 -2.41
C LEU A 95 -14.77 -0.31 -2.39
N PRO A 96 -15.83 0.38 -2.86
CA PRO A 96 -15.84 1.85 -2.91
C PRO A 96 -15.60 2.52 -1.56
N GLU A 97 -16.17 1.98 -0.49
CA GLU A 97 -15.97 2.45 0.89
C GLU A 97 -14.53 2.28 1.37
N ASP A 98 -13.88 1.19 1.00
CA ASP A 98 -12.48 0.92 1.34
C ASP A 98 -11.55 1.86 0.58
N PHE A 99 -11.81 2.07 -0.72
CA PHE A 99 -11.06 3.02 -1.54
C PHE A 99 -11.13 4.44 -0.97
N ALA A 100 -12.34 4.90 -0.61
CA ALA A 100 -12.54 6.22 -0.03
C ALA A 100 -11.85 6.41 1.33
N SER A 101 -11.59 5.32 2.05
CA SER A 101 -10.94 5.35 3.37
C SER A 101 -9.41 5.43 3.32
N ILE A 102 -8.77 5.30 2.15
CA ILE A 102 -7.31 5.38 2.02
C ILE A 102 -6.86 6.84 2.20
N PRO A 103 -6.06 7.17 3.23
CA PRO A 103 -5.84 8.56 3.64
C PRO A 103 -5.30 9.48 2.55
N ARG A 104 -4.26 9.07 1.83
CA ARG A 104 -3.62 9.90 0.80
C ARG A 104 -4.21 9.72 -0.60
N VAL A 105 -5.12 8.79 -0.77
CA VAL A 105 -5.75 8.48 -2.06
C VAL A 105 -7.19 8.95 -2.08
N GLY A 106 -8.02 8.44 -1.15
CA GLY A 106 -9.44 8.76 -1.08
C GLY A 106 -9.74 10.14 -0.51
N THR A 107 -8.87 10.65 0.38
CA THR A 107 -9.03 11.96 1.05
C THR A 107 -7.93 12.95 0.72
N GLY A 108 -7.08 12.65 -0.28
CA GLY A 108 -5.96 13.51 -0.68
C GLY A 108 -6.42 14.86 -1.24
N SER A 109 -5.76 15.95 -0.86
CA SER A 109 -6.08 17.31 -1.29
C SER A 109 -5.79 17.56 -2.78
N ASP A 110 -4.91 16.78 -3.39
CA ASP A 110 -4.41 16.96 -4.75
C ASP A 110 -5.10 16.03 -5.76
N ALA A 111 -6.23 15.44 -5.37
CA ALA A 111 -7.02 14.59 -6.23
C ALA A 111 -7.94 15.41 -7.15
N ILE A 112 -8.21 14.87 -8.35
CA ILE A 112 -9.09 15.47 -9.35
C ILE A 112 -10.22 14.48 -9.66
N GLY A 113 -11.44 14.95 -9.82
CA GLY A 113 -12.61 14.13 -10.13
C GLY A 113 -13.52 13.92 -8.92
N ASP A 114 -14.47 13.01 -9.08
CA ASP A 114 -15.48 12.72 -8.05
C ASP A 114 -15.32 11.27 -7.58
N ILE A 115 -14.92 11.10 -6.33
CA ILE A 115 -14.74 9.79 -5.71
C ILE A 115 -16.05 8.99 -5.64
N ALA A 116 -17.20 9.67 -5.58
CA ALA A 116 -18.50 9.04 -5.57
C ALA A 116 -18.81 8.30 -6.90
N ARG A 117 -18.13 8.67 -7.99
CA ARG A 117 -18.20 7.99 -9.29
C ARG A 117 -17.28 6.77 -9.40
N PHE A 118 -16.51 6.45 -8.38
CA PHE A 118 -15.60 5.30 -8.43
C PHE A 118 -16.30 3.98 -8.84
N PRO A 119 -17.55 3.69 -8.45
CA PRO A 119 -18.27 2.49 -8.93
C PRO A 119 -18.48 2.44 -10.46
N ASP A 120 -18.41 3.57 -11.16
CA ASP A 120 -18.72 3.70 -12.59
C ASP A 120 -17.47 3.63 -13.49
N GLY A 121 -16.26 3.67 -12.89
CA GLY A 121 -15.01 3.73 -13.67
C GLY A 121 -13.78 3.32 -12.86
N ILE A 122 -12.67 3.95 -13.17
CA ILE A 122 -11.38 3.67 -12.50
C ILE A 122 -10.74 4.95 -11.98
N ALA A 123 -9.87 4.77 -10.98
CA ALA A 123 -9.01 5.83 -10.47
C ALA A 123 -7.57 5.60 -10.90
N LEU A 124 -6.93 6.60 -11.50
CA LEU A 124 -5.54 6.56 -11.95
C LEU A 124 -4.63 7.34 -11.00
N GLY A 125 -3.40 6.86 -10.83
CA GLY A 125 -2.34 7.69 -10.26
C GLY A 125 -2.00 8.87 -11.19
N SER A 126 -1.71 10.03 -10.60
CA SER A 126 -1.43 11.28 -11.34
C SER A 126 -0.24 11.15 -12.30
N GLY A 127 0.71 10.26 -11.99
CA GLY A 127 1.84 9.95 -12.89
C GLY A 127 1.40 9.22 -14.14
N ILE A 128 0.54 8.19 -14.02
CA ILE A 128 -0.04 7.47 -15.16
C ILE A 128 -0.86 8.41 -16.03
N ALA A 129 -1.73 9.23 -15.42
CA ALA A 129 -2.56 10.18 -16.15
C ALA A 129 -1.72 11.18 -16.95
N ARG A 130 -0.61 11.66 -16.38
CA ARG A 130 0.32 12.56 -17.05
C ARG A 130 1.09 11.88 -18.19
N GLU A 131 1.54 10.64 -17.98
CA GLU A 131 2.29 9.87 -18.98
C GLU A 131 1.45 9.56 -20.22
N LEU A 132 0.17 9.23 -20.02
CA LEU A 132 -0.78 8.95 -21.10
C LEU A 132 -1.50 10.21 -21.62
N GLY A 133 -1.30 11.38 -21.03
CA GLY A 133 -1.98 12.60 -21.41
C GLY A 133 -3.50 12.60 -21.20
N VAL A 134 -4.01 11.76 -20.30
CA VAL A 134 -5.46 11.57 -20.06
C VAL A 134 -5.94 12.36 -18.84
N THR A 135 -7.24 12.70 -18.86
CA THR A 135 -7.92 13.44 -17.79
C THR A 135 -9.27 12.79 -17.43
N ILE A 136 -10.00 13.40 -16.51
CA ILE A 136 -11.32 12.92 -16.09
C ILE A 136 -12.28 12.90 -17.28
N GLY A 137 -12.99 11.75 -17.44
CA GLY A 137 -13.93 11.48 -18.53
C GLY A 137 -13.30 10.81 -19.75
N ASP A 138 -11.97 10.78 -19.87
CA ASP A 138 -11.29 10.03 -20.91
C ASP A 138 -11.41 8.52 -20.68
N ARG A 139 -11.24 7.75 -21.74
CA ARG A 139 -11.28 6.29 -21.67
C ARG A 139 -9.93 5.70 -21.95
N VAL A 140 -9.48 4.83 -21.05
CA VAL A 140 -8.24 4.06 -21.21
C VAL A 140 -8.53 2.58 -21.36
N ARG A 141 -7.68 1.88 -22.08
CA ARG A 141 -7.73 0.42 -22.26
C ARG A 141 -6.80 -0.25 -21.27
N LEU A 142 -7.35 -1.16 -20.47
CA LEU A 142 -6.60 -2.04 -19.59
C LEU A 142 -6.36 -3.38 -20.31
N ILE A 143 -5.11 -3.81 -20.39
CA ILE A 143 -4.66 -4.98 -21.15
C ILE A 143 -3.96 -5.95 -20.20
N ALA A 144 -4.65 -7.02 -19.82
CA ALA A 144 -4.09 -8.07 -18.98
C ALA A 144 -3.56 -9.23 -19.83
N PRO A 145 -2.30 -9.64 -19.68
CA PRO A 145 -1.72 -10.74 -20.48
C PRO A 145 -2.34 -12.11 -20.15
N GLY A 146 -2.86 -12.29 -18.95
CA GLY A 146 -3.47 -13.53 -18.46
C GLY A 146 -4.98 -13.61 -18.69
N GLY A 147 -5.47 -13.32 -19.89
CA GLY A 147 -6.89 -13.35 -20.21
C GLY A 147 -7.50 -14.77 -20.30
N VAL A 148 -8.43 -14.97 -21.23
CA VAL A 148 -9.15 -16.25 -21.38
C VAL A 148 -8.22 -17.33 -21.90
N LYS A 149 -8.15 -18.46 -21.19
CA LYS A 149 -7.46 -19.68 -21.68
C LYS A 149 -8.28 -20.29 -22.81
N THR A 150 -7.68 -20.42 -23.98
CA THR A 150 -8.26 -21.09 -25.14
C THR A 150 -7.47 -22.35 -25.48
N ALA A 151 -8.02 -23.25 -26.31
CA ALA A 151 -7.33 -24.43 -26.76
C ALA A 151 -6.01 -24.15 -27.54
N MET A 152 -5.85 -22.90 -28.02
CA MET A 152 -4.67 -22.45 -28.77
C MET A 152 -3.74 -21.54 -27.94
N GLY A 153 -3.99 -21.37 -26.64
CA GLY A 153 -3.19 -20.50 -25.75
C GLY A 153 -4.04 -19.52 -24.97
N SER A 154 -3.40 -18.53 -24.35
CA SER A 154 -4.07 -17.46 -23.60
C SER A 154 -4.20 -16.21 -24.47
N THR A 155 -5.41 -15.69 -24.62
CA THR A 155 -5.66 -14.38 -25.26
C THR A 155 -5.64 -13.26 -24.20
N PRO A 156 -4.97 -12.12 -24.46
CA PRO A 156 -5.04 -10.99 -23.55
C PRO A 156 -6.49 -10.53 -23.35
N ARG A 157 -6.85 -10.14 -22.13
CA ARG A 157 -8.11 -9.46 -21.88
C ARG A 157 -7.91 -7.96 -22.06
N VAL A 158 -8.80 -7.33 -22.80
CA VAL A 158 -8.76 -5.89 -23.07
C VAL A 158 -10.14 -5.31 -22.83
N ASN A 159 -10.27 -4.41 -21.86
CA ASN A 159 -11.47 -3.65 -21.60
C ASN A 159 -11.13 -2.15 -21.55
N ALA A 160 -12.10 -1.30 -21.89
CA ALA A 160 -11.97 0.15 -21.84
C ALA A 160 -12.79 0.69 -20.66
N TYR A 161 -12.16 1.53 -19.84
CA TYR A 161 -12.74 2.14 -18.65
C TYR A 161 -12.67 3.67 -18.70
N GLU A 162 -13.67 4.33 -18.15
CA GLU A 162 -13.65 5.77 -17.95
C GLU A 162 -12.79 6.13 -16.74
N VAL A 163 -11.97 7.16 -16.88
CA VAL A 163 -11.20 7.75 -15.78
C VAL A 163 -12.12 8.69 -15.01
N VAL A 164 -12.55 8.30 -13.81
CA VAL A 164 -13.48 9.08 -12.98
C VAL A 164 -12.78 9.81 -11.82
N TYR A 165 -11.55 9.38 -11.50
CA TYR A 165 -10.77 9.95 -10.41
C TYR A 165 -9.28 9.86 -10.72
N ILE A 166 -8.52 10.91 -10.41
CA ILE A 166 -7.06 10.94 -10.50
C ILE A 166 -6.53 11.35 -9.14
N PHE A 167 -5.73 10.48 -8.52
CA PHE A 167 -5.17 10.71 -7.19
C PHE A 167 -3.68 11.00 -7.24
N SER A 168 -3.18 11.69 -6.21
CA SER A 168 -1.76 11.85 -5.92
C SER A 168 -1.48 11.44 -4.49
N ALA A 169 -0.79 10.32 -4.33
CA ALA A 169 -0.38 9.82 -3.01
C ALA A 169 0.86 10.53 -2.47
N GLY A 170 1.50 11.38 -3.27
CA GLY A 170 2.77 12.03 -2.95
C GLY A 170 3.97 11.09 -3.02
N ARG A 171 3.80 9.92 -3.65
CA ARG A 171 4.85 8.93 -3.88
C ARG A 171 4.94 8.59 -5.35
N TYR A 172 6.11 8.85 -5.93
CA TYR A 172 6.35 8.64 -7.35
C TYR A 172 6.04 7.20 -7.81
N ASP A 173 6.48 6.20 -7.05
CA ASP A 173 6.26 4.78 -7.34
C ASP A 173 4.77 4.41 -7.37
N ILE A 174 3.96 4.99 -6.49
CA ILE A 174 2.51 4.78 -6.45
C ILE A 174 1.81 5.56 -7.56
N ASP A 175 2.13 6.84 -7.68
CA ASP A 175 1.48 7.74 -8.63
C ASP A 175 1.72 7.35 -10.09
N THR A 176 2.85 6.67 -10.40
CA THR A 176 3.20 6.23 -11.76
C THR A 176 2.84 4.79 -12.08
N THR A 177 2.37 4.00 -11.09
CA THR A 177 2.12 2.57 -11.33
C THR A 177 0.76 2.08 -10.89
N ARG A 178 0.03 2.80 -10.02
CA ARG A 178 -1.16 2.27 -9.39
C ARG A 178 -2.46 2.75 -10.04
N ILE A 179 -3.38 1.79 -10.24
CA ILE A 179 -4.75 2.02 -10.68
C ILE A 179 -5.67 1.38 -9.65
N TYR A 180 -6.74 2.08 -9.25
CA TYR A 180 -7.80 1.48 -8.46
C TYR A 180 -9.04 1.21 -9.32
N MET A 181 -9.69 0.10 -9.08
CA MET A 181 -10.87 -0.40 -9.79
C MET A 181 -11.89 -0.93 -8.78
N PRO A 182 -13.20 -0.83 -9.02
CA PRO A 182 -14.20 -1.46 -8.16
C PRO A 182 -13.94 -2.97 -8.03
N PHE A 183 -14.08 -3.49 -6.80
CA PHE A 183 -13.72 -4.87 -6.46
C PHE A 183 -14.37 -5.92 -7.36
N ILE A 184 -15.68 -5.81 -7.57
CA ILE A 184 -16.45 -6.76 -8.41
C ILE A 184 -15.96 -6.72 -9.87
N GLU A 185 -15.68 -5.54 -10.39
CA GLU A 185 -15.13 -5.38 -11.75
C GLU A 185 -13.74 -5.99 -11.85
N ALA A 186 -12.89 -5.79 -10.85
CA ALA A 186 -11.56 -6.39 -10.79
C ALA A 186 -11.63 -7.92 -10.72
N GLN A 187 -12.56 -8.48 -9.93
CA GLN A 187 -12.81 -9.92 -9.89
C GLN A 187 -13.15 -10.47 -11.29
N SER A 188 -14.08 -9.82 -11.99
CA SER A 188 -14.49 -10.22 -13.35
C SER A 188 -13.34 -10.03 -14.34
N PHE A 189 -12.62 -8.92 -14.26
CA PHE A 189 -11.51 -8.63 -15.18
C PHE A 189 -10.35 -9.63 -15.05
N PHE A 190 -10.06 -10.10 -13.84
CA PHE A 190 -8.97 -11.07 -13.60
C PHE A 190 -9.43 -12.54 -13.48
N ASN A 191 -10.70 -12.87 -13.77
CA ASN A 191 -11.32 -14.20 -13.60
C ASN A 191 -11.15 -14.77 -12.18
N LYS A 192 -11.49 -13.94 -11.18
CA LYS A 192 -11.37 -14.26 -9.75
C LYS A 192 -12.68 -14.10 -9.01
N GLU A 193 -13.81 -14.36 -9.69
CA GLU A 193 -15.15 -14.22 -9.13
C GLU A 193 -15.27 -14.94 -7.78
N GLY A 194 -15.81 -14.24 -6.78
CA GLY A 194 -15.98 -14.76 -5.42
C GLY A 194 -14.68 -14.93 -4.61
N ARG A 195 -13.53 -14.47 -5.10
CA ARG A 195 -12.22 -14.60 -4.45
C ARG A 195 -11.57 -13.25 -4.26
N ALA A 196 -10.60 -13.20 -3.34
CA ALA A 196 -9.64 -12.10 -3.24
C ALA A 196 -8.21 -12.64 -3.18
N ASP A 197 -7.25 -11.88 -3.67
CA ASP A 197 -5.84 -12.25 -3.59
C ASP A 197 -5.28 -12.04 -2.19
N GLU A 198 -5.68 -10.93 -1.58
CA GLU A 198 -5.13 -10.40 -0.33
C GLU A 198 -6.26 -9.78 0.51
N ILE A 199 -6.01 -9.64 1.81
CA ILE A 199 -6.79 -8.76 2.69
C ILE A 199 -5.85 -7.68 3.20
N GLU A 200 -6.15 -6.43 2.89
CA GLU A 200 -5.46 -5.27 3.43
C GLU A 200 -5.98 -4.95 4.83
N VAL A 201 -5.08 -4.77 5.78
CA VAL A 201 -5.44 -4.45 7.17
C VAL A 201 -4.76 -3.16 7.60
N MET A 202 -5.55 -2.25 8.17
CA MET A 202 -5.07 -1.05 8.86
C MET A 202 -5.32 -1.16 10.35
N VAL A 203 -4.39 -0.67 11.15
CA VAL A 203 -4.43 -0.70 12.62
C VAL A 203 -4.26 0.71 13.19
N GLU A 204 -4.70 0.92 14.43
CA GLU A 204 -4.62 2.22 15.11
C GLU A 204 -3.17 2.66 15.37
N THR A 205 -2.31 1.71 15.74
CA THR A 205 -0.90 1.97 16.09
C THR A 205 0.04 1.16 15.19
N PRO A 206 0.35 1.66 13.96
CA PRO A 206 1.19 0.93 13.01
C PRO A 206 2.60 0.63 13.51
N ASP A 207 3.13 1.44 14.41
CA ASP A 207 4.45 1.25 15.00
C ASP A 207 4.55 -0.03 15.86
N GLU A 208 3.41 -0.46 16.44
CA GLU A 208 3.29 -1.66 17.27
C GLU A 208 2.76 -2.87 16.48
N ILE A 209 3.04 -2.93 15.18
CA ILE A 209 2.46 -3.91 14.26
C ILE A 209 2.74 -5.36 14.66
N GLU A 210 3.82 -5.62 15.35
CA GLU A 210 4.18 -6.96 15.85
C GLU A 210 3.13 -7.51 16.82
N GLY A 211 2.52 -6.62 17.62
CA GLY A 211 1.46 -6.99 18.57
C GLY A 211 0.17 -7.43 17.88
N TYR A 212 -0.10 -6.93 16.68
CA TYR A 212 -1.28 -7.28 15.87
C TYR A 212 -1.07 -8.54 15.02
N SER A 213 0.17 -8.90 14.72
CA SER A 213 0.49 -9.96 13.75
C SER A 213 -0.13 -11.31 14.12
N LEU A 214 0.04 -11.76 15.35
CA LEU A 214 -0.49 -13.05 15.78
C LEU A 214 -2.03 -13.07 15.91
N PRO A 215 -2.70 -12.06 16.51
CA PRO A 215 -4.16 -11.96 16.49
C PRO A 215 -4.77 -11.95 15.08
N ILE A 216 -4.20 -11.19 14.15
CA ILE A 216 -4.65 -11.14 12.74
C ILE A 216 -4.46 -12.52 12.07
N LEU A 217 -3.31 -13.17 12.26
CA LEU A 217 -3.05 -14.49 11.71
C LEU A 217 -4.03 -15.54 12.21
N ASN A 218 -4.34 -15.52 13.52
CA ASN A 218 -5.32 -16.42 14.12
C ASN A 218 -6.74 -16.20 13.55
N ALA A 219 -7.14 -14.96 13.31
CA ALA A 219 -8.41 -14.62 12.69
C ALA A 219 -8.48 -15.02 11.20
N ALA A 220 -7.35 -14.89 10.48
CA ALA A 220 -7.24 -15.25 9.07
C ALA A 220 -7.17 -16.75 8.79
N GLY A 221 -6.78 -17.56 9.81
CA GLY A 221 -6.71 -19.01 9.71
C GLY A 221 -5.37 -19.58 9.22
N PRO A 222 -5.24 -20.92 9.16
CA PRO A 222 -3.95 -21.61 9.06
C PRO A 222 -3.26 -21.49 7.69
N SER A 223 -3.99 -21.18 6.63
CA SER A 223 -3.41 -20.98 5.29
C SER A 223 -2.93 -19.55 5.03
N ALA A 224 -3.18 -18.64 5.96
CA ALA A 224 -2.82 -17.24 5.84
C ALA A 224 -1.36 -16.98 6.20
N GLN A 225 -0.78 -16.04 5.50
CA GLN A 225 0.55 -15.48 5.78
C GLN A 225 0.43 -13.96 5.87
N LEU A 226 1.32 -13.34 6.63
CA LEU A 226 1.34 -11.90 6.82
C LEU A 226 2.58 -11.28 6.21
N TRP A 227 2.39 -10.08 5.68
CA TRP A 227 3.44 -9.17 5.29
C TRP A 227 3.13 -7.79 5.87
N THR A 228 4.01 -7.29 6.71
CA THR A 228 3.82 -6.00 7.38
C THR A 228 4.52 -4.87 6.62
N TRP A 229 4.13 -3.63 6.90
CA TRP A 229 4.82 -2.48 6.36
C TRP A 229 6.30 -2.42 6.77
N LYS A 230 6.63 -2.94 7.97
CA LYS A 230 8.02 -3.05 8.45
C LYS A 230 8.84 -4.05 7.63
N ASP A 231 8.22 -5.14 7.17
CA ASP A 231 8.89 -6.09 6.28
C ASP A 231 9.22 -5.45 4.93
N SER A 232 8.29 -4.66 4.39
CA SER A 232 8.49 -3.91 3.14
C SER A 232 9.56 -2.84 3.25
N SER A 233 9.67 -2.19 4.41
CA SER A 233 10.58 -1.07 4.68
C SER A 233 11.81 -1.48 5.47
N GLY A 234 12.04 -2.77 5.69
CA GLY A 234 13.01 -3.29 6.64
C GLY A 234 14.47 -2.88 6.37
N SER A 235 14.87 -2.70 5.12
CA SER A 235 16.23 -2.19 4.79
C SER A 235 16.39 -0.73 5.18
N PHE A 236 15.36 0.08 4.97
CA PHE A 236 15.37 1.48 5.32
C PHE A 236 15.29 1.68 6.84
N LEU A 237 14.41 0.94 7.53
CA LEU A 237 14.31 0.99 8.99
C LEU A 237 15.63 0.61 9.65
N ARG A 238 16.32 -0.43 9.16
CA ARG A 238 17.67 -0.78 9.64
C ARG A 238 18.68 0.33 9.43
N ALA A 239 18.60 1.07 8.31
CA ALA A 239 19.47 2.21 8.08
C ALA A 239 19.22 3.34 9.09
N LEU A 240 17.97 3.61 9.41
CA LEU A 240 17.61 4.58 10.47
C LEU A 240 18.08 4.13 11.86
N ASP A 241 17.97 2.85 12.20
CA ASP A 241 18.43 2.31 13.48
C ASP A 241 19.97 2.39 13.61
N ILE A 242 20.71 2.17 12.51
CA ILE A 242 22.16 2.35 12.48
C ILE A 242 22.53 3.83 12.68
N GLU A 243 21.82 4.74 12.02
CA GLU A 243 22.01 6.17 12.19
C GLU A 243 21.77 6.59 13.65
N ASP A 244 20.71 6.05 14.29
CA ASP A 244 20.39 6.27 15.69
C ASP A 244 21.52 5.87 16.62
N ASN A 245 22.10 4.70 16.42
CA ASN A 245 23.21 4.22 17.21
C ASN A 245 24.47 5.08 17.01
N VAL A 246 24.79 5.47 15.79
CA VAL A 246 25.93 6.34 15.48
C VAL A 246 25.75 7.72 16.13
N MET A 247 24.57 8.33 16.03
CA MET A 247 24.26 9.61 16.66
C MET A 247 24.34 9.53 18.19
N PHE A 248 23.85 8.45 18.79
CA PHE A 248 23.96 8.21 20.23
C PHE A 248 25.44 8.16 20.68
N VAL A 249 26.29 7.46 19.94
CA VAL A 249 27.73 7.38 20.22
C VAL A 249 28.40 8.76 20.11
N ILE A 250 28.12 9.50 19.03
CA ILE A 250 28.67 10.86 18.83
C ILE A 250 28.25 11.80 19.96
N LEU A 251 26.94 11.84 20.30
CA LEU A 251 26.44 12.66 21.37
C LEU A 251 27.04 12.28 22.73
N SER A 252 27.20 10.97 22.99
CA SER A 252 27.82 10.47 24.23
C SER A 252 29.28 10.93 24.36
N VAL A 253 30.04 10.90 23.27
CA VAL A 253 31.42 11.38 23.22
C VAL A 253 31.49 12.90 23.43
N LEU A 254 30.60 13.66 22.79
CA LEU A 254 30.52 15.12 22.99
C LEU A 254 30.18 15.49 24.43
N VAL A 255 29.23 14.79 25.06
CA VAL A 255 28.86 15.00 26.48
C VAL A 255 30.04 14.65 27.39
N LEU A 256 30.78 13.56 27.10
CA LEU A 256 31.96 13.18 27.86
C LEU A 256 33.10 14.24 27.79
N ILE A 257 33.37 14.75 26.57
CA ILE A 257 34.36 15.83 26.38
C ILE A 257 33.91 17.09 27.14
N ALA A 258 32.61 17.44 27.08
CA ALA A 258 32.06 18.57 27.81
C ALA A 258 32.22 18.41 29.33
N ALA A 259 31.91 17.22 29.86
CA ALA A 259 32.09 16.90 31.29
C ALA A 259 33.55 16.97 31.72
N MET A 260 34.48 16.43 30.93
CA MET A 260 35.90 16.52 31.22
C MET A 260 36.44 17.97 31.24
N ASN A 261 35.96 18.83 30.33
CA ASN A 261 36.31 20.25 30.32
C ASN A 261 35.80 20.99 31.55
N ILE A 262 34.65 20.63 32.08
CA ILE A 262 34.10 21.21 33.31
C ILE A 262 34.90 20.82 34.55
N VAL A 263 35.37 19.55 34.58
CA VAL A 263 36.15 19.03 35.72
C VAL A 263 37.58 19.57 35.71
N SER A 264 38.14 19.87 34.53
CA SER A 264 39.53 20.36 34.39
C SER A 264 39.69 21.87 34.44
N GLY A 265 38.66 22.67 34.44
CA GLY A 265 38.64 24.14 34.55
C GLY A 265 38.20 24.59 35.92
#